data_6f0e0bf4030a24ab2e3f6494b199f1bb
#
_entry.id   6f0e0bf4030a24ab2e3f6494b199f1bb
#
_cell.length_a   1.000
_cell.length_b   1.000
_cell.length_c   1.000
_cell.angle_alpha   90.00
_cell.angle_beta   90.00
_cell.angle_gamma   90.00
#
_symmetry.space_group_name_H-M   'P 1'
#
loop_
_entity.id
_entity.type
_entity.pdbx_description
1 polymer ?
#
loop_
_entity_poly.entity_id
_entity_poly.type
_entity_poly.pdbx_seq_one_letter_code
_entity_poly.pdbx_strand_id
1 'polypeptide(L)'
;MLRRDKPGTAQNVEIGDGDRNQMKKTTAKYESVLFDLDGTLTDPALGITNSVMYALKKFGISVSDRSELFRFIGPPLMYSFKTYYGFDDEKAKLALDYYRDRFADGGKFENEVYPGIAELLAELRSAGSRIILATSKPEEFSVEILEHFDLLKYFDFVAGNTLDEARPEKRQVIEHILNSVPDIRRTLRTAEGRPALETSGTVMVGDRCYDVTGAAEFGIPAVGVLFGYGTKAELEEAGAAETAVSVSALRRLLLEQ
;
A
#
# COMPACT_ATOMS: atom_id res chain seq x y z
N MET A 1 -19.59 27.83 -83.35
CA MET A 1 -19.66 26.37 -83.26
C MET A 1 -18.84 25.95 -82.07
N LEU A 2 -19.47 25.87 -80.86
CA LEU A 2 -18.84 25.64 -79.53
C LEU A 2 -18.96 24.15 -79.18
N ARG A 3 -17.83 23.48 -79.00
CA ARG A 3 -17.80 22.11 -78.52
C ARG A 3 -17.88 22.14 -77.01
N ARG A 4 -18.83 21.39 -76.43
CA ARG A 4 -19.00 21.14 -75.02
C ARG A 4 -18.09 19.97 -74.62
N ASP A 5 -17.16 20.22 -73.67
CA ASP A 5 -16.40 19.18 -73.03
C ASP A 5 -17.23 18.53 -71.87
N LYS A 6 -17.15 17.21 -71.78
CA LYS A 6 -17.85 16.41 -70.81
C LYS A 6 -17.04 16.44 -69.48
N PRO A 7 -17.70 16.44 -68.31
CA PRO A 7 -16.97 16.34 -66.98
C PRO A 7 -16.45 14.92 -66.75
N GLY A 8 -15.19 14.85 -66.30
CA GLY A 8 -14.51 13.63 -65.94
C GLY A 8 -15.09 13.00 -64.62
N THR A 9 -15.20 11.71 -64.69
CA THR A 9 -15.58 10.83 -63.53
C THR A 9 -14.58 10.96 -62.42
N ALA A 10 -15.04 11.36 -61.23
CA ALA A 10 -14.29 11.31 -60.00
C ALA A 10 -14.10 9.83 -59.57
N GLN A 11 -12.87 9.40 -59.51
CA GLN A 11 -12.52 8.11 -58.89
C GLN A 11 -12.64 8.25 -57.39
N ASN A 12 -13.56 7.48 -56.78
CA ASN A 12 -13.60 7.28 -55.32
C ASN A 12 -12.34 6.51 -54.93
N VAL A 13 -11.45 7.17 -54.20
CA VAL A 13 -10.38 6.51 -53.45
C VAL A 13 -11.01 5.98 -52.15
N GLU A 14 -11.22 4.67 -52.11
CA GLU A 14 -11.51 3.99 -50.83
C GLU A 14 -10.30 4.15 -49.92
N ILE A 15 -10.45 4.98 -48.88
CA ILE A 15 -9.51 5.05 -47.77
C ILE A 15 -9.75 3.77 -46.96
N GLY A 16 -8.80 2.84 -47.05
CA GLY A 16 -8.79 1.60 -46.29
C GLY A 16 -8.89 1.93 -44.80
N ASP A 17 -9.78 1.21 -44.11
CA ASP A 17 -10.01 1.23 -42.68
C ASP A 17 -8.77 0.63 -42.00
N GLY A 18 -7.69 1.43 -41.92
CA GLY A 18 -6.41 1.09 -41.34
C GLY A 18 -6.53 1.08 -39.82
N ASP A 19 -6.48 -0.11 -39.29
CA ASP A 19 -5.90 -0.48 -37.99
C ASP A 19 -6.31 0.41 -36.82
N ARG A 20 -7.58 0.29 -36.38
CA ARG A 20 -7.95 0.65 -35.02
C ARG A 20 -7.30 -0.38 -34.07
N ASN A 21 -6.06 -0.09 -33.71
CA ASN A 21 -5.40 -0.74 -32.60
C ASN A 21 -6.30 -0.55 -31.35
N GLN A 22 -7.21 -1.51 -31.10
CA GLN A 22 -7.99 -1.57 -29.89
C GLN A 22 -6.99 -1.81 -28.78
N MET A 23 -6.49 -0.73 -28.16
CA MET A 23 -5.80 -0.83 -26.88
C MET A 23 -6.73 -1.61 -25.96
N LYS A 24 -6.36 -2.84 -25.63
CA LYS A 24 -7.09 -3.65 -24.67
C LYS A 24 -7.26 -2.81 -23.41
N LYS A 25 -8.50 -2.59 -23.00
CA LYS A 25 -8.82 -1.80 -21.82
C LYS A 25 -8.33 -2.61 -20.62
N THR A 26 -7.30 -2.12 -19.94
CA THR A 26 -6.87 -2.69 -18.67
C THR A 26 -8.02 -2.62 -17.68
N THR A 27 -8.38 -3.74 -17.07
CA THR A 27 -9.42 -3.82 -16.04
C THR A 27 -8.79 -4.16 -14.70
N ALA A 28 -9.42 -3.68 -13.64
CA ALA A 28 -8.99 -4.02 -12.28
C ALA A 28 -9.44 -5.44 -11.94
N LYS A 29 -8.56 -6.23 -11.35
CA LYS A 29 -8.89 -7.55 -10.81
C LYS A 29 -9.66 -7.44 -9.49
N TYR A 30 -9.44 -6.35 -8.76
CA TYR A 30 -10.05 -6.08 -7.46
C TYR A 30 -10.79 -4.76 -7.45
N GLU A 31 -11.97 -4.75 -6.82
CA GLU A 31 -12.79 -3.54 -6.63
C GLU A 31 -12.13 -2.57 -5.64
N SER A 32 -11.42 -3.11 -4.65
CA SER A 32 -10.71 -2.34 -3.62
C SER A 32 -9.33 -2.94 -3.36
N VAL A 33 -8.31 -2.07 -3.31
CA VAL A 33 -6.94 -2.45 -2.97
C VAL A 33 -6.51 -1.68 -1.73
N LEU A 34 -6.21 -2.41 -0.66
CA LEU A 34 -5.63 -1.87 0.56
C LEU A 34 -4.13 -1.95 0.46
N PHE A 35 -3.44 -0.83 0.64
CA PHE A 35 -1.98 -0.78 0.62
C PHE A 35 -1.41 -0.45 2.00
N ASP A 36 -0.38 -1.16 2.42
CA ASP A 36 0.51 -0.64 3.44
C ASP A 36 1.40 0.47 2.87
N LEU A 37 2.08 1.23 3.72
CA LEU A 37 2.95 2.34 3.34
C LEU A 37 4.43 1.96 3.32
N ASP A 38 4.97 1.70 4.53
CA ASP A 38 6.40 1.49 4.76
C ASP A 38 6.84 0.12 4.25
N GLY A 39 7.78 0.06 3.31
CA GLY A 39 8.21 -1.19 2.66
C GLY A 39 7.31 -1.65 1.51
N THR A 40 6.20 -0.95 1.25
CA THR A 40 5.22 -1.31 0.21
C THR A 40 5.08 -0.22 -0.84
N LEU A 41 4.75 1.00 -0.46
CA LEU A 41 4.68 2.16 -1.34
C LEU A 41 5.98 2.97 -1.31
N THR A 42 6.60 3.04 -0.13
CA THR A 42 7.80 3.82 0.10
C THR A 42 8.86 3.02 0.85
N ASP A 43 10.13 3.41 0.67
CA ASP A 43 11.27 2.92 1.43
C ASP A 43 11.65 3.91 2.55
N PRO A 44 11.19 3.68 3.78
CA PRO A 44 11.40 4.56 4.92
C PRO A 44 12.72 4.30 5.67
N ALA A 45 13.61 3.45 5.16
CA ALA A 45 14.77 2.94 5.91
C ALA A 45 15.56 4.05 6.57
N LEU A 46 15.86 5.11 5.84
CA LEU A 46 16.70 6.19 6.34
C LEU A 46 16.02 6.92 7.51
N GLY A 47 14.78 7.34 7.33
CA GLY A 47 14.02 8.10 8.32
C GLY A 47 13.72 7.32 9.60
N ILE A 48 13.27 6.07 9.44
CA ILE A 48 12.98 5.20 10.59
C ILE A 48 14.26 4.90 11.35
N THR A 49 15.32 4.44 10.68
CA THR A 49 16.55 4.05 11.37
C THR A 49 17.27 5.24 12.01
N ASN A 50 17.27 6.42 11.39
CA ASN A 50 17.80 7.65 12.01
C ASN A 50 17.02 8.00 13.28
N SER A 51 15.70 7.89 13.25
CA SER A 51 14.85 8.20 14.42
C SER A 51 15.01 7.17 15.54
N VAL A 52 15.16 5.87 15.21
CA VAL A 52 15.50 4.83 16.19
C VAL A 52 16.87 5.07 16.78
N MET A 53 17.90 5.36 15.97
CA MET A 53 19.25 5.67 16.46
C MET A 53 19.25 6.90 17.39
N TYR A 54 18.47 7.93 17.05
CA TYR A 54 18.30 9.10 17.89
C TYR A 54 17.69 8.75 19.25
N ALA A 55 16.61 7.96 19.25
CA ALA A 55 15.98 7.50 20.48
C ALA A 55 16.93 6.65 21.35
N LEU A 56 17.61 5.66 20.75
CA LEU A 56 18.56 4.78 21.45
C LEU A 56 19.74 5.55 22.05
N LYS A 57 20.21 6.58 21.36
CA LYS A 57 21.29 7.45 21.86
C LYS A 57 20.93 8.14 23.17
N LYS A 58 19.64 8.47 23.39
CA LYS A 58 19.17 9.06 24.66
C LYS A 58 19.33 8.11 25.87
N PHE A 59 19.44 6.81 25.60
CA PHE A 59 19.70 5.77 26.58
C PHE A 59 21.16 5.30 26.59
N GLY A 60 22.07 6.02 25.90
CA GLY A 60 23.50 5.67 25.82
C GLY A 60 23.80 4.47 24.92
N ILE A 61 22.85 4.05 24.10
CA ILE A 61 23.01 2.91 23.17
C ILE A 61 23.42 3.46 21.80
N SER A 62 24.54 2.93 21.28
CA SER A 62 25.04 3.23 19.91
C SER A 62 24.86 2.01 19.02
N VAL A 63 24.36 2.22 17.81
CA VAL A 63 24.20 1.17 16.79
C VAL A 63 25.26 1.42 15.73
N SER A 64 26.12 0.42 15.46
CA SER A 64 27.20 0.51 14.48
C SER A 64 26.77 0.09 13.08
N ASP A 65 25.85 -0.88 12.99
CA ASP A 65 25.29 -1.37 11.74
C ASP A 65 23.81 -0.97 11.64
N ARG A 66 23.50 -0.06 10.73
CA ARG A 66 22.14 0.41 10.48
C ARG A 66 21.18 -0.75 10.09
N SER A 67 21.69 -1.77 9.41
CA SER A 67 20.86 -2.89 8.94
C SER A 67 20.20 -3.66 10.08
N GLU A 68 20.80 -3.64 11.30
CA GLU A 68 20.18 -4.22 12.50
C GLU A 68 18.85 -3.55 12.88
N LEU A 69 18.61 -2.33 12.40
CA LEU A 69 17.40 -1.56 12.68
C LEU A 69 16.29 -1.76 11.65
N PHE A 70 16.54 -2.46 10.54
CA PHE A 70 15.49 -2.74 9.56
C PHE A 70 14.32 -3.54 10.14
N ARG A 71 14.58 -4.32 11.19
CA ARG A 71 13.55 -5.02 11.97
C ARG A 71 12.53 -4.11 12.68
N PHE A 72 12.80 -2.79 12.74
CA PHE A 72 11.84 -1.80 13.24
C PHE A 72 10.84 -1.33 12.16
N ILE A 73 11.06 -1.70 10.90
CA ILE A 73 10.18 -1.32 9.79
C ILE A 73 9.06 -2.35 9.69
N GLY A 74 7.82 -1.90 9.85
CA GLY A 74 6.61 -2.71 9.84
C GLY A 74 6.00 -3.00 11.22
N PRO A 75 6.75 -3.55 12.21
CA PRO A 75 6.19 -3.80 13.54
C PRO A 75 5.86 -2.52 14.31
N PRO A 76 4.91 -2.56 15.28
CA PRO A 76 4.71 -1.48 16.22
C PRO A 76 5.99 -1.14 16.98
N LEU A 77 6.33 0.16 17.06
CA LEU A 77 7.61 0.61 17.67
C LEU A 77 7.74 0.24 19.15
N MET A 78 6.66 0.33 19.92
CA MET A 78 6.66 -0.12 21.33
C MET A 78 7.09 -1.58 21.45
N TYR A 79 6.51 -2.46 20.61
CA TYR A 79 6.89 -3.88 20.56
C TYR A 79 8.38 -4.03 20.20
N SER A 80 8.85 -3.28 19.22
CA SER A 80 10.24 -3.36 18.73
C SER A 80 11.26 -2.94 19.81
N PHE A 81 11.02 -1.84 20.53
CA PHE A 81 11.90 -1.42 21.63
C PHE A 81 11.93 -2.44 22.78
N LYS A 82 10.78 -3.01 23.14
CA LYS A 82 10.70 -4.05 24.18
C LYS A 82 11.41 -5.33 23.75
N THR A 83 11.14 -5.81 22.52
CA THR A 83 11.64 -7.09 22.03
C THR A 83 13.14 -7.06 21.73
N TYR A 84 13.63 -5.99 21.12
CA TYR A 84 15.01 -5.97 20.61
C TYR A 84 16.00 -5.33 21.58
N TYR A 85 15.53 -4.50 22.51
CA TYR A 85 16.39 -3.80 23.46
C TYR A 85 16.05 -4.10 24.93
N GLY A 86 15.04 -4.96 25.18
CA GLY A 86 14.64 -5.35 26.54
C GLY A 86 14.09 -4.18 27.38
N PHE A 87 13.49 -3.17 26.73
CA PHE A 87 12.90 -2.05 27.42
C PHE A 87 11.60 -2.48 28.12
N ASP A 88 11.38 -2.01 29.34
CA ASP A 88 10.07 -2.07 29.99
C ASP A 88 9.08 -1.08 29.34
N ASP A 89 7.84 -1.06 29.80
CA ASP A 89 6.79 -0.22 29.22
C ASP A 89 7.09 1.28 29.31
N GLU A 90 7.64 1.74 30.44
CA GLU A 90 7.97 3.16 30.66
C GLU A 90 9.12 3.59 29.75
N LYS A 91 10.17 2.77 29.69
CA LYS A 91 11.34 3.05 28.87
C LYS A 91 11.03 2.97 27.37
N ALA A 92 10.21 2.00 26.95
CA ALA A 92 9.78 1.86 25.57
C ALA A 92 8.90 3.04 25.14
N LYS A 93 8.02 3.52 26.02
CA LYS A 93 7.21 4.71 25.77
C LYS A 93 8.08 5.96 25.60
N LEU A 94 9.05 6.16 26.49
CA LEU A 94 9.97 7.30 26.40
C LEU A 94 10.83 7.21 25.11
N ALA A 95 11.23 6.00 24.71
CA ALA A 95 11.95 5.78 23.46
C ALA A 95 11.08 6.10 22.24
N LEU A 96 9.78 5.74 22.28
CA LEU A 96 8.81 6.12 21.25
C LEU A 96 8.63 7.63 21.16
N ASP A 97 8.58 8.35 22.30
CA ASP A 97 8.46 9.80 22.31
C ASP A 97 9.70 10.44 21.64
N TYR A 98 10.92 10.02 22.01
CA TYR A 98 12.15 10.49 21.35
C TYR A 98 12.20 10.15 19.85
N TYR A 99 11.74 8.95 19.48
CA TYR A 99 11.61 8.58 18.07
C TYR A 99 10.69 9.53 17.33
N ARG A 100 9.51 9.80 17.90
CA ARG A 100 8.49 10.66 17.28
C ARG A 100 8.95 12.11 17.14
N ASP A 101 9.66 12.64 18.14
CA ASP A 101 10.26 13.97 18.07
C ASP A 101 11.16 14.11 16.84
N ARG A 102 12.07 13.14 16.64
CA ARG A 102 12.99 13.15 15.50
C ARG A 102 12.28 12.87 14.18
N PHE A 103 11.31 11.96 14.19
CA PHE A 103 10.58 11.57 13.00
C PHE A 103 9.68 12.70 12.50
N ALA A 104 8.99 13.39 13.38
CA ALA A 104 8.18 14.55 13.06
C ALA A 104 9.01 15.75 12.56
N ASP A 105 10.23 15.95 13.13
CA ASP A 105 11.18 17.00 12.73
C ASP A 105 11.97 16.62 11.45
N GLY A 106 11.26 16.14 10.43
CA GLY A 106 11.80 15.87 9.10
C GLY A 106 12.13 14.40 8.81
N GLY A 107 12.27 13.53 9.81
CA GLY A 107 12.59 12.10 9.59
C GLY A 107 11.57 11.39 8.70
N LYS A 108 10.30 11.79 8.74
CA LYS A 108 9.24 11.24 7.88
C LYS A 108 9.48 11.47 6.38
N PHE A 109 10.26 12.50 6.02
CA PHE A 109 10.61 12.83 4.64
C PHE A 109 11.98 12.26 4.20
N GLU A 110 12.76 11.68 5.12
CA GLU A 110 13.90 10.83 4.80
C GLU A 110 13.40 9.47 4.29
N ASN A 111 12.76 9.47 3.13
CA ASN A 111 11.95 8.39 2.58
C ASN A 111 11.96 8.49 1.05
N GLU A 112 11.71 7.39 0.34
CA GLU A 112 11.69 7.35 -1.12
C GLU A 112 10.51 6.52 -1.60
N VAL A 113 9.86 6.92 -2.71
CA VAL A 113 8.80 6.11 -3.34
C VAL A 113 9.43 5.01 -4.17
N TYR A 114 8.98 3.77 -4.03
CA TYR A 114 9.45 2.70 -4.91
C TYR A 114 9.15 2.99 -6.38
N PRO A 115 10.13 2.79 -7.29
CA PRO A 115 9.93 3.07 -8.72
C PRO A 115 8.74 2.33 -9.30
N GLY A 116 7.84 3.07 -9.98
CA GLY A 116 6.63 2.53 -10.62
C GLY A 116 5.38 2.53 -9.74
N ILE A 117 5.46 2.93 -8.47
CA ILE A 117 4.29 2.98 -7.57
C ILE A 117 3.29 4.04 -8.02
N ALA A 118 3.73 5.25 -8.37
CA ALA A 118 2.82 6.31 -8.81
C ALA A 118 2.05 5.90 -10.07
N GLU A 119 2.72 5.27 -11.02
CA GLU A 119 2.13 4.73 -12.25
C GLU A 119 1.13 3.61 -11.94
N LEU A 120 1.46 2.69 -11.04
CA LEU A 120 0.57 1.61 -10.62
C LEU A 120 -0.72 2.16 -9.98
N LEU A 121 -0.60 3.13 -9.07
CA LEU A 121 -1.76 3.76 -8.43
C LEU A 121 -2.65 4.49 -9.46
N ALA A 122 -2.04 5.20 -10.42
CA ALA A 122 -2.78 5.87 -11.49
C ALA A 122 -3.54 4.86 -12.38
N GLU A 123 -2.90 3.73 -12.72
CA GLU A 123 -3.53 2.68 -13.53
C GLU A 123 -4.68 1.98 -12.79
N LEU A 124 -4.51 1.67 -11.52
CA LEU A 124 -5.58 1.07 -10.68
C LEU A 124 -6.80 2.00 -10.61
N ARG A 125 -6.61 3.31 -10.40
CA ARG A 125 -7.70 4.28 -10.43
C ARG A 125 -8.38 4.33 -11.80
N SER A 126 -7.59 4.34 -12.87
CA SER A 126 -8.11 4.37 -14.25
C SER A 126 -8.89 3.10 -14.59
N ALA A 127 -8.52 1.97 -13.99
CA ALA A 127 -9.20 0.69 -14.10
C ALA A 127 -10.46 0.59 -13.22
N GLY A 128 -10.68 1.55 -12.32
CA GLY A 128 -11.87 1.65 -11.46
C GLY A 128 -11.71 1.05 -10.07
N SER A 129 -10.50 0.66 -9.65
CA SER A 129 -10.26 0.24 -8.27
C SER A 129 -10.36 1.41 -7.31
N ARG A 130 -10.94 1.15 -6.14
CA ARG A 130 -10.82 1.99 -4.95
C ARG A 130 -9.47 1.71 -4.30
N ILE A 131 -8.72 2.76 -3.97
CA ILE A 131 -7.40 2.64 -3.36
C ILE A 131 -7.46 3.19 -1.93
N ILE A 132 -7.03 2.38 -0.97
CA ILE A 132 -7.12 2.69 0.45
C ILE A 132 -5.76 2.46 1.09
N LEU A 133 -5.30 3.40 1.90
CA LEU A 133 -4.14 3.16 2.75
C LEU A 133 -4.59 2.42 4.02
N ALA A 134 -3.84 1.37 4.38
CA ALA A 134 -4.06 0.54 5.55
C ALA A 134 -2.71 0.30 6.25
N THR A 135 -2.24 1.24 7.07
CA THR A 135 -0.89 1.19 7.65
C THR A 135 -0.90 1.20 9.18
N SER A 136 0.09 0.55 9.81
CA SER A 136 0.31 0.65 11.26
C SER A 136 1.03 1.94 11.67
N LYS A 137 1.48 2.74 10.71
CA LYS A 137 2.02 4.08 10.95
C LYS A 137 0.91 5.04 11.38
N PRO A 138 1.17 6.04 12.25
CA PRO A 138 0.21 7.09 12.57
C PRO A 138 -0.34 7.78 11.31
N GLU A 139 -1.66 7.93 11.27
CA GLU A 139 -2.40 8.43 10.11
C GLU A 139 -1.94 9.82 9.70
N GLU A 140 -1.66 10.69 10.68
CA GLU A 140 -1.19 12.05 10.45
C GLU A 140 0.15 12.06 9.69
N PHE A 141 1.11 11.23 10.09
CA PHE A 141 2.39 11.12 9.39
C PHE A 141 2.24 10.48 8.01
N SER A 142 1.30 9.55 7.88
CA SER A 142 1.03 8.88 6.61
C SER A 142 0.45 9.85 5.57
N VAL A 143 -0.47 10.70 5.98
CA VAL A 143 -1.03 11.77 5.12
C VAL A 143 0.07 12.72 4.66
N GLU A 144 0.90 13.23 5.59
CA GLU A 144 1.99 14.15 5.25
C GLU A 144 3.03 13.52 4.28
N ILE A 145 3.32 12.22 4.44
CA ILE A 145 4.22 11.48 3.53
C ILE A 145 3.58 11.36 2.15
N LEU A 146 2.30 10.96 2.07
CA LEU A 146 1.59 10.84 0.80
C LEU A 146 1.45 12.18 0.08
N GLU A 147 1.22 13.27 0.82
CA GLU A 147 1.20 14.63 0.26
C GLU A 147 2.58 15.04 -0.27
N HIS A 148 3.64 14.81 0.51
CA HIS A 148 5.01 15.15 0.12
C HIS A 148 5.43 14.51 -1.21
N PHE A 149 5.00 13.27 -1.46
CA PHE A 149 5.29 12.55 -2.70
C PHE A 149 4.21 12.66 -3.78
N ASP A 150 3.21 13.54 -3.61
CA ASP A 150 2.08 13.73 -4.55
C ASP A 150 1.29 12.43 -4.81
N LEU A 151 1.22 11.54 -3.81
CA LEU A 151 0.51 10.26 -3.87
C LEU A 151 -0.90 10.32 -3.27
N LEU A 152 -1.18 11.25 -2.34
CA LEU A 152 -2.46 11.32 -1.62
C LEU A 152 -3.66 11.40 -2.57
N LYS A 153 -3.51 12.02 -3.72
CA LYS A 153 -4.54 12.17 -4.77
C LYS A 153 -5.07 10.84 -5.33
N TYR A 154 -4.34 9.74 -5.14
CA TYR A 154 -4.77 8.42 -5.60
C TYR A 154 -5.64 7.67 -4.59
N PHE A 155 -5.65 8.11 -3.33
CA PHE A 155 -6.32 7.41 -2.24
C PHE A 155 -7.75 7.91 -2.03
N ASP A 156 -8.70 6.98 -1.95
CA ASP A 156 -10.10 7.25 -1.62
C ASP A 156 -10.30 7.33 -0.09
N PHE A 157 -9.43 6.67 0.66
CA PHE A 157 -9.43 6.68 2.12
C PHE A 157 -8.04 6.39 2.66
N VAL A 158 -7.68 7.03 3.77
CA VAL A 158 -6.44 6.79 4.50
C VAL A 158 -6.80 6.31 5.89
N ALA A 159 -6.26 5.17 6.30
CA ALA A 159 -6.38 4.65 7.64
C ALA A 159 -5.01 4.25 8.18
N GLY A 160 -4.73 4.69 9.39
CA GLY A 160 -3.50 4.39 10.09
C GLY A 160 -3.75 4.13 11.57
N ASN A 161 -2.67 3.90 12.32
CA ASN A 161 -2.69 4.00 13.76
C ASN A 161 -3.00 5.45 14.17
N THR A 162 -3.25 5.68 15.44
CA THR A 162 -3.37 7.02 16.03
C THR A 162 -2.10 7.35 16.82
N LEU A 163 -1.84 8.63 17.05
CA LEU A 163 -0.69 9.05 17.86
C LEU A 163 -0.78 8.58 19.32
N ASP A 164 -1.98 8.32 19.83
CA ASP A 164 -2.22 7.74 21.16
C ASP A 164 -2.22 6.20 21.17
N GLU A 165 -1.81 5.55 20.06
CA GLU A 165 -1.73 4.09 19.91
C GLU A 165 -3.08 3.35 20.08
N ALA A 166 -4.20 3.95 19.70
CA ALA A 166 -5.51 3.29 19.83
C ALA A 166 -5.75 2.18 18.78
N ARG A 167 -4.98 2.16 17.67
CA ARG A 167 -5.06 1.15 16.59
C ARG A 167 -3.69 0.63 16.18
N PRO A 168 -2.87 0.06 17.09
CA PRO A 168 -1.48 -0.33 16.81
C PRO A 168 -1.37 -1.56 15.90
N GLU A 169 -2.40 -2.40 15.80
CA GLU A 169 -2.38 -3.63 15.03
C GLU A 169 -3.02 -3.44 13.65
N LYS A 170 -2.48 -4.09 12.61
CA LYS A 170 -3.04 -4.04 11.25
C LYS A 170 -4.51 -4.47 11.22
N ARG A 171 -4.90 -5.46 11.99
CA ARG A 171 -6.29 -5.90 12.15
C ARG A 171 -7.23 -4.76 12.54
N GLN A 172 -6.84 -3.94 13.52
CA GLN A 172 -7.66 -2.83 14.01
C GLN A 172 -7.78 -1.71 12.97
N VAL A 173 -6.73 -1.48 12.18
CA VAL A 173 -6.77 -0.55 11.05
C VAL A 173 -7.73 -1.03 9.97
N ILE A 174 -7.65 -2.32 9.60
CA ILE A 174 -8.56 -2.91 8.61
C ILE A 174 -10.01 -2.90 9.11
N GLU A 175 -10.25 -3.22 10.38
CA GLU A 175 -11.57 -3.13 10.99
C GLU A 175 -12.13 -1.70 10.91
N HIS A 176 -11.31 -0.69 11.16
CA HIS A 176 -11.69 0.72 11.01
C HIS A 176 -12.07 1.04 9.56
N ILE A 177 -11.30 0.57 8.56
CA ILE A 177 -11.63 0.73 7.14
C ILE A 177 -12.98 0.11 6.82
N LEU A 178 -13.21 -1.14 7.24
CA LEU A 178 -14.45 -1.87 6.98
C LEU A 178 -15.68 -1.21 7.60
N ASN A 179 -15.51 -0.46 8.69
CA ASN A 179 -16.58 0.27 9.34
C ASN A 179 -16.79 1.68 8.76
N SER A 180 -15.77 2.28 8.14
CA SER A 180 -15.77 3.67 7.67
C SER A 180 -16.04 3.80 6.18
N VAL A 181 -15.66 2.80 5.37
CA VAL A 181 -15.79 2.86 3.91
C VAL A 181 -17.02 2.06 3.47
N PRO A 182 -18.06 2.73 2.92
CA PRO A 182 -19.25 2.04 2.43
C PRO A 182 -18.91 1.03 1.33
N ASP A 183 -19.67 -0.06 1.27
CA ASP A 183 -19.64 -1.08 0.22
C ASP A 183 -18.34 -1.94 0.14
N ILE A 184 -17.35 -1.69 0.98
CA ILE A 184 -16.18 -2.58 1.06
C ILE A 184 -16.54 -3.88 1.79
N ARG A 185 -17.58 -3.81 2.63
CA ARG A 185 -18.12 -4.90 3.43
C ARG A 185 -19.56 -5.16 2.99
N ARG A 186 -19.78 -6.24 2.25
CA ARG A 186 -21.14 -6.71 1.94
C ARG A 186 -21.52 -7.82 2.92
N THR A 187 -22.67 -7.66 3.58
CA THR A 187 -23.25 -8.75 4.36
C THR A 187 -24.09 -9.60 3.43
N LEU A 188 -23.61 -10.77 3.05
CA LEU A 188 -24.40 -11.77 2.34
C LEU A 188 -25.16 -12.66 3.33
N ARG A 189 -26.30 -13.20 2.89
CA ARG A 189 -26.94 -14.32 3.59
C ARG A 189 -26.43 -15.62 2.99
N THR A 190 -25.83 -16.48 3.82
CA THR A 190 -25.51 -17.86 3.41
C THR A 190 -26.77 -18.61 3.00
N ALA A 191 -26.63 -19.77 2.35
CA ALA A 191 -27.76 -20.65 2.03
C ALA A 191 -28.56 -21.05 3.29
N GLU A 192 -27.90 -21.06 4.47
CA GLU A 192 -28.53 -21.32 5.78
C GLU A 192 -29.15 -20.06 6.42
N GLY A 193 -29.17 -18.91 5.73
CA GLY A 193 -29.71 -17.65 6.20
C GLY A 193 -28.91 -16.91 7.26
N ARG A 194 -27.66 -17.34 7.54
CA ARG A 194 -26.75 -16.65 8.47
C ARG A 194 -26.09 -15.47 7.77
N PRO A 195 -25.86 -14.37 8.49
CA PRO A 195 -25.06 -13.28 7.95
C PRO A 195 -23.61 -13.78 7.76
N ALA A 196 -23.10 -13.71 6.54
CA ALA A 196 -21.67 -13.90 6.22
C ALA A 196 -21.10 -12.58 5.71
N LEU A 197 -19.86 -12.32 6.08
CA LEU A 197 -19.11 -11.18 5.56
C LEU A 197 -18.52 -11.58 4.21
N GLU A 198 -18.86 -10.83 3.16
CA GLU A 198 -18.18 -10.93 1.90
C GLU A 198 -17.27 -9.70 1.73
N THR A 199 -15.96 -9.97 1.66
CA THR A 199 -14.92 -9.03 1.26
C THR A 199 -14.43 -9.36 -0.15
N SER A 200 -15.25 -10.09 -0.93
CA SER A 200 -14.93 -10.42 -2.32
C SER A 200 -14.67 -9.15 -3.11
N GLY A 201 -13.64 -9.17 -3.93
CA GLY A 201 -13.21 -7.98 -4.65
C GLY A 201 -12.25 -7.06 -3.88
N THR A 202 -11.85 -7.41 -2.65
CA THR A 202 -10.85 -6.66 -1.88
C THR A 202 -9.55 -7.48 -1.75
N VAL A 203 -8.40 -6.81 -1.82
CA VAL A 203 -7.08 -7.40 -1.60
C VAL A 203 -6.23 -6.49 -0.71
N MET A 204 -5.41 -7.07 0.16
CA MET A 204 -4.36 -6.37 0.91
C MET A 204 -3.03 -6.51 0.19
N VAL A 205 -2.25 -5.44 0.12
CA VAL A 205 -0.88 -5.42 -0.40
C VAL A 205 0.04 -4.91 0.70
N GLY A 206 1.01 -5.72 1.09
CA GLY A 206 1.95 -5.37 2.15
C GLY A 206 3.23 -6.20 2.07
N ASP A 207 4.26 -5.78 2.82
CA ASP A 207 5.57 -6.44 2.80
C ASP A 207 5.85 -7.29 4.05
N ARG A 208 4.96 -7.27 5.06
CA ARG A 208 5.16 -8.00 6.32
C ARG A 208 4.02 -8.98 6.62
N CYS A 209 4.35 -9.97 7.46
CA CYS A 209 3.36 -10.94 7.94
C CYS A 209 2.13 -10.29 8.60
N TYR A 210 2.29 -9.11 9.21
CA TYR A 210 1.19 -8.38 9.85
C TYR A 210 0.10 -7.96 8.87
N ASP A 211 0.47 -7.62 7.63
CA ASP A 211 -0.47 -7.27 6.55
C ASP A 211 -1.31 -8.49 6.17
N VAL A 212 -0.62 -9.61 6.01
CA VAL A 212 -1.24 -10.88 5.61
C VAL A 212 -2.17 -11.40 6.71
N THR A 213 -1.67 -11.51 7.94
CA THR A 213 -2.45 -12.05 9.07
C THR A 213 -3.61 -11.13 9.46
N GLY A 214 -3.38 -9.80 9.46
CA GLY A 214 -4.43 -8.83 9.76
C GLY A 214 -5.56 -8.82 8.73
N ALA A 215 -5.25 -9.02 7.45
CA ALA A 215 -6.24 -9.12 6.37
C ALA A 215 -7.00 -10.47 6.42
N ALA A 216 -6.31 -11.56 6.75
CA ALA A 216 -6.88 -12.90 6.82
C ALA A 216 -8.01 -13.01 7.86
N GLU A 217 -7.96 -12.25 8.97
CA GLU A 217 -9.03 -12.21 9.97
C GLU A 217 -10.39 -11.76 9.42
N PHE A 218 -10.36 -11.02 8.31
CA PHE A 218 -11.55 -10.54 7.61
C PHE A 218 -11.83 -11.26 6.29
N GLY A 219 -11.10 -12.36 6.01
CA GLY A 219 -11.22 -13.12 4.77
C GLY A 219 -10.70 -12.36 3.54
N ILE A 220 -9.88 -11.33 3.73
CA ILE A 220 -9.26 -10.54 2.65
C ILE A 220 -7.96 -11.25 2.24
N PRO A 221 -7.81 -11.68 0.97
CA PRO A 221 -6.55 -12.22 0.49
C PRO A 221 -5.45 -11.15 0.50
N ALA A 222 -4.20 -11.57 0.69
CA ALA A 222 -3.06 -10.67 0.66
C ALA A 222 -2.06 -11.03 -0.43
N VAL A 223 -1.52 -10.00 -1.08
CA VAL A 223 -0.34 -10.08 -1.95
C VAL A 223 0.86 -9.53 -1.19
N GLY A 224 1.84 -10.40 -0.94
CA GLY A 224 3.09 -10.03 -0.30
C GLY A 224 4.07 -9.42 -1.30
N VAL A 225 4.67 -8.26 -0.99
CA VAL A 225 5.73 -7.68 -1.82
C VAL A 225 7.11 -8.03 -1.26
N LEU A 226 8.03 -8.46 -2.14
CA LEU A 226 9.38 -8.94 -1.78
C LEU A 226 10.47 -7.88 -2.02
N PHE A 227 10.10 -6.69 -2.40
CA PHE A 227 11.01 -5.55 -2.52
C PHE A 227 11.02 -4.66 -1.27
N GLY A 228 10.19 -4.98 -0.27
CA GLY A 228 10.17 -4.39 1.07
C GLY A 228 11.09 -5.13 2.06
N TYR A 229 10.69 -5.23 3.31
CA TYR A 229 11.50 -5.71 4.44
C TYR A 229 11.16 -7.13 4.91
N GLY A 230 10.02 -7.68 4.49
CA GLY A 230 9.65 -9.07 4.75
C GLY A 230 10.35 -10.05 3.83
N THR A 231 10.55 -11.27 4.32
CA THR A 231 11.08 -12.37 3.51
C THR A 231 9.96 -13.16 2.85
N LYS A 232 10.31 -13.88 1.78
CA LYS A 232 9.36 -14.78 1.12
C LYS A 232 8.80 -15.82 2.09
N ALA A 233 9.65 -16.40 2.93
CA ALA A 233 9.24 -17.37 3.94
C ALA A 233 8.25 -16.77 4.94
N GLU A 234 8.53 -15.55 5.47
CA GLU A 234 7.63 -14.83 6.37
C GLU A 234 6.23 -14.66 5.77
N LEU A 235 6.16 -14.22 4.51
CA LEU A 235 4.89 -13.95 3.83
C LEU A 235 4.13 -15.24 3.49
N GLU A 236 4.82 -16.27 3.03
CA GLU A 236 4.20 -17.58 2.72
C GLU A 236 3.70 -18.28 4.00
N GLU A 237 4.47 -18.27 5.08
CA GLU A 237 4.07 -18.82 6.38
C GLU A 237 2.88 -18.05 6.98
N ALA A 238 2.78 -16.75 6.73
CA ALA A 238 1.63 -15.95 7.12
C ALA A 238 0.37 -16.22 6.28
N GLY A 239 0.50 -16.90 5.14
CA GLY A 239 -0.62 -17.27 4.26
C GLY A 239 -0.89 -16.28 3.14
N ALA A 240 0.12 -15.54 2.66
CA ALA A 240 -0.02 -14.69 1.47
C ALA A 240 -0.53 -15.50 0.28
N ALA A 241 -1.57 -15.00 -0.40
CA ALA A 241 -2.16 -15.68 -1.55
C ALA A 241 -1.22 -15.69 -2.76
N GLU A 242 -0.45 -14.62 -2.92
CA GLU A 242 0.54 -14.42 -3.99
C GLU A 242 1.71 -13.60 -3.46
N THR A 243 2.86 -13.65 -4.14
CA THR A 243 4.00 -12.78 -3.86
C THR A 243 4.50 -12.07 -5.11
N ALA A 244 4.94 -10.80 -4.97
CA ALA A 244 5.44 -9.97 -6.05
C ALA A 244 6.89 -9.54 -5.80
N VAL A 245 7.82 -9.92 -6.67
CA VAL A 245 9.25 -9.58 -6.56
C VAL A 245 9.59 -8.15 -6.99
N SER A 246 8.63 -7.44 -7.58
CA SER A 246 8.80 -6.07 -8.07
C SER A 246 7.44 -5.40 -8.25
N VAL A 247 7.42 -4.06 -8.36
CA VAL A 247 6.21 -3.29 -8.67
C VAL A 247 5.59 -3.73 -10.00
N SER A 248 6.40 -4.08 -11.01
CA SER A 248 5.91 -4.62 -12.28
C SER A 248 5.25 -6.01 -12.12
N ALA A 249 5.74 -6.86 -11.20
CA ALA A 249 5.08 -8.12 -10.88
C ALA A 249 3.76 -7.88 -10.12
N LEU A 250 3.76 -6.96 -9.15
CA LEU A 250 2.56 -6.54 -8.42
C LEU A 250 1.47 -6.02 -9.36
N ARG A 251 1.86 -5.17 -10.33
CA ARG A 251 0.95 -4.66 -11.37
C ARG A 251 0.22 -5.80 -12.10
N ARG A 252 0.93 -6.87 -12.49
CA ARG A 252 0.31 -8.03 -13.18
C ARG A 252 -0.64 -8.83 -12.30
N LEU A 253 -0.46 -8.80 -10.98
CA LEU A 253 -1.35 -9.47 -10.03
C LEU A 253 -2.62 -8.67 -9.76
N LEU A 254 -2.57 -7.35 -9.88
CA LEU A 254 -3.68 -6.44 -9.54
C LEU A 254 -4.52 -6.02 -10.76
N LEU A 255 -3.97 -6.11 -11.97
CA LEU A 255 -4.61 -5.67 -13.21
C LEU A 255 -4.70 -6.83 -14.21
N GLU A 256 -5.84 -6.94 -14.89
CA GLU A 256 -6.05 -7.82 -16.04
C GLU A 256 -5.67 -7.09 -17.34
N GLN A 257 -5.02 -7.79 -18.26
CA GLN A 257 -4.60 -7.24 -19.57
C GLN A 257 -5.38 -7.87 -20.71
#